data_360c3aab93d02a0dbe957f255d6a61db
#
_entry.id   360c3aab93d02a0dbe957f255d6a61db
#
_cell.length_a   1.000
_cell.length_b   1.000
_cell.length_c   1.000
_cell.angle_alpha   90.00
_cell.angle_beta   90.00
_cell.angle_gamma   90.00
#
_symmetry.space_group_name_H-M   'P 1'
#
loop_
_entity.id
_entity.type
_entity.pdbx_description
1 polymer ?
#
loop_
_entity_poly.entity_id
_entity_poly.type
_entity_poly.pdbx_seq_one_letter_code
_entity_poly.pdbx_strand_id
1 'polypeptide(L)'
;MAVAVLIKQVPKASYLALGEDRLLRREEVETEINPYCRRALAQGIDLAAKLGEPCVAVTMGPAGARRAVIEAVAAGADRGVHLFDRAFSGSDSLATARALAALLEREGPFSAVIAGKLAVDSETGAVPAQLAELLDLPLLSAARKLRLDGGRIWIESELDDGWLQASAELPAVISCAERLCSPAKFTEEAVAEVAPEAVTVVTASDLGPGEWGLAGSPTRVGRVRRVAVDRLRLIGEGDLAIQAKAAAGLARSRAQEGARNRPGTVPVTPAATGATVAVLCEPGRGGRELIGLAARLARGCGAGVVALSPGEESPGHPFYAWGADRLVHLGSSRLPDETAWSLAGWCQEERPLAVLVPATSWGREAASRAAAALGAGLVAEASGVEVDPESGRLVGVKPALAGSELAEIAVPSGIQLITVSPESQELLDPRAEGTLEVEVFAPAIGRSRVAVHASGVNDHPGALTNARMVIGVGQGVDPGAYAEIIALFGDLGVELAATRKVTDRQWLPRARQIGITGRHIAPELYVAVGLSGKFNHMVGVSAAGTVIAVNPDREAPVFDLCDFGIVAPWEEVLPLLARELGSPGEEAAS
;
A
#
# COMPACT_ATOMS: atom_id res chain seq x y z
N MET A 1 -18.86 -19.92 20.80
CA MET A 1 -18.24 -18.83 20.04
C MET A 1 -18.01 -19.34 18.61
N ALA A 2 -17.58 -18.52 17.70
CA ALA A 2 -17.29 -18.90 16.31
C ALA A 2 -16.04 -18.14 15.81
N VAL A 3 -15.47 -18.58 14.69
CA VAL A 3 -14.43 -17.83 13.96
C VAL A 3 -15.09 -17.19 12.74
N ALA A 4 -15.06 -15.86 12.67
CA ALA A 4 -15.53 -15.11 11.49
C ALA A 4 -14.40 -14.94 10.48
N VAL A 5 -14.70 -15.17 9.20
CA VAL A 5 -13.77 -14.91 8.10
C VAL A 5 -14.36 -13.91 7.13
N LEU A 6 -13.74 -12.74 7.03
CA LEU A 6 -14.17 -11.70 6.11
C LEU A 6 -13.60 -11.97 4.72
N ILE A 7 -14.47 -12.11 3.76
CA ILE A 7 -14.10 -12.32 2.36
C ILE A 7 -14.65 -11.22 1.47
N LYS A 8 -13.95 -10.91 0.40
CA LYS A 8 -14.37 -9.92 -0.59
C LYS A 8 -14.30 -10.53 -1.98
N GLN A 9 -15.35 -10.32 -2.76
CA GLN A 9 -15.33 -10.59 -4.19
C GLN A 9 -14.65 -9.42 -4.91
N VAL A 10 -13.70 -9.73 -5.80
CA VAL A 10 -12.95 -8.75 -6.58
C VAL A 10 -12.98 -9.12 -8.06
N PRO A 11 -12.84 -8.16 -8.98
CA PRO A 11 -12.63 -8.44 -10.39
C PRO A 11 -11.34 -9.24 -10.60
N LYS A 12 -11.34 -10.21 -11.52
CA LYS A 12 -10.09 -10.85 -11.98
C LYS A 12 -9.24 -9.81 -12.73
N ALA A 13 -8.00 -9.64 -12.32
CA ALA A 13 -7.08 -8.63 -12.83
C ALA A 13 -6.82 -8.66 -14.35
N SER A 14 -7.16 -9.76 -15.02
CA SER A 14 -6.99 -9.95 -16.47
C SER A 14 -8.08 -9.30 -17.34
N TYR A 15 -9.16 -8.76 -16.76
CA TYR A 15 -10.34 -8.30 -17.50
C TYR A 15 -10.93 -6.98 -16.95
N LEU A 16 -10.11 -5.95 -16.86
CA LEU A 16 -10.61 -4.62 -16.52
C LEU A 16 -11.11 -3.90 -17.80
N ALA A 17 -12.35 -4.17 -18.21
CA ALA A 17 -13.00 -3.40 -19.27
C ALA A 17 -13.64 -2.14 -18.66
N LEU A 18 -13.13 -0.98 -19.04
CA LEU A 18 -13.78 0.30 -18.77
C LEU A 18 -14.81 0.56 -19.86
N GLY A 19 -16.01 1.00 -19.49
CA GLY A 19 -16.97 1.56 -20.42
C GLY A 19 -16.47 2.88 -21.05
N GLU A 20 -17.17 3.38 -22.06
CA GLU A 20 -16.87 4.70 -22.67
C GLU A 20 -16.98 5.85 -21.65
N ASP A 21 -17.79 5.66 -20.60
CA ASP A 21 -17.94 6.53 -19.43
C ASP A 21 -16.81 6.40 -18.39
N ARG A 22 -15.80 5.55 -18.66
CA ARG A 22 -14.66 5.23 -17.77
C ARG A 22 -15.04 4.62 -16.42
N LEU A 23 -16.24 4.13 -16.28
CA LEU A 23 -16.66 3.35 -15.12
C LEU A 23 -16.40 1.85 -15.37
N LEU A 24 -15.94 1.16 -14.33
CA LEU A 24 -15.75 -0.28 -14.38
C LEU A 24 -17.12 -0.96 -14.55
N ARG A 25 -17.35 -1.62 -15.68
CA ARG A 25 -18.56 -2.43 -15.92
C ARG A 25 -18.45 -3.74 -15.15
N ARG A 26 -18.73 -3.68 -13.86
CA ARG A 26 -18.60 -4.83 -12.94
C ARG A 26 -19.47 -6.02 -13.33
N GLU A 27 -20.52 -5.79 -14.08
CA GLU A 27 -21.46 -6.85 -14.53
C GLU A 27 -20.90 -7.69 -15.68
N GLU A 28 -19.90 -7.19 -16.41
CA GLU A 28 -19.26 -7.86 -17.54
C GLU A 28 -17.90 -8.48 -17.19
N VAL A 29 -17.43 -8.30 -15.93
CA VAL A 29 -16.10 -8.74 -15.49
C VAL A 29 -16.20 -10.02 -14.68
N GLU A 30 -15.42 -11.02 -15.05
CA GLU A 30 -15.27 -12.23 -14.25
C GLU A 30 -14.70 -11.88 -12.87
N THR A 31 -15.33 -12.40 -11.82
CA THR A 31 -14.97 -12.10 -10.43
C THR A 31 -14.42 -13.33 -9.72
N GLU A 32 -13.63 -13.12 -8.67
CA GLU A 32 -13.09 -14.16 -7.81
C GLU A 32 -13.05 -13.71 -6.35
N ILE A 33 -12.89 -14.66 -5.42
CA ILE A 33 -12.54 -14.32 -4.03
C ILE A 33 -11.13 -13.69 -4.03
N ASN A 34 -11.00 -12.51 -3.40
CA ASN A 34 -9.72 -11.83 -3.23
C ASN A 34 -8.61 -12.79 -2.76
N PRO A 35 -7.44 -12.83 -3.42
CA PRO A 35 -6.36 -13.78 -3.12
C PRO A 35 -5.93 -13.84 -1.65
N TYR A 36 -5.92 -12.70 -0.95
CA TYR A 36 -5.64 -12.64 0.49
C TYR A 36 -6.78 -13.26 1.32
N CYS A 37 -8.04 -13.05 0.89
CA CYS A 37 -9.21 -13.62 1.58
C CYS A 37 -9.27 -15.14 1.42
N ARG A 38 -8.78 -15.73 0.32
CA ARG A 38 -8.69 -17.19 0.17
C ARG A 38 -7.74 -17.81 1.19
N ARG A 39 -6.69 -17.10 1.61
CA ARG A 39 -5.78 -17.54 2.67
C ARG A 39 -6.37 -17.32 4.05
N ALA A 40 -7.04 -16.19 4.24
CA ALA A 40 -7.81 -15.92 5.45
C ALA A 40 -8.85 -17.02 5.70
N LEU A 41 -9.54 -17.47 4.63
CA LEU A 41 -10.51 -18.56 4.70
C LEU A 41 -9.86 -19.89 5.12
N ALA A 42 -8.76 -20.29 4.47
CA ALA A 42 -8.04 -21.51 4.84
C ALA A 42 -7.57 -21.48 6.29
N GLN A 43 -7.03 -20.34 6.74
CA GLN A 43 -6.57 -20.17 8.11
C GLN A 43 -7.72 -20.11 9.12
N GLY A 44 -8.85 -19.53 8.74
CA GLY A 44 -10.04 -19.45 9.58
C GLY A 44 -10.67 -20.82 9.82
N ILE A 45 -10.76 -21.65 8.79
CA ILE A 45 -11.22 -23.05 8.90
C ILE A 45 -10.29 -23.85 9.82
N ASP A 46 -8.96 -23.73 9.64
CA ASP A 46 -7.97 -24.40 10.49
C ASP A 46 -8.06 -23.93 11.96
N LEU A 47 -8.19 -22.62 12.20
CA LEU A 47 -8.31 -22.07 13.55
C LEU A 47 -9.62 -22.50 14.22
N ALA A 48 -10.74 -22.47 13.49
CA ALA A 48 -12.04 -22.92 13.97
C ALA A 48 -11.99 -24.40 14.41
N ALA A 49 -11.40 -25.25 13.58
CA ALA A 49 -11.20 -26.67 13.92
C ALA A 49 -10.35 -26.85 15.19
N LYS A 50 -9.27 -26.08 15.36
CA LYS A 50 -8.41 -26.12 16.56
C LYS A 50 -9.12 -25.63 17.82
N LEU A 51 -10.05 -24.67 17.69
CA LEU A 51 -10.87 -24.18 18.81
C LEU A 51 -12.11 -25.04 19.08
N GLY A 52 -12.47 -25.95 18.19
CA GLY A 52 -13.72 -26.71 18.27
C GLY A 52 -14.96 -25.81 18.04
N GLU A 53 -14.82 -24.78 17.24
CA GLU A 53 -15.84 -23.75 16.97
C GLU A 53 -16.23 -23.73 15.49
N PRO A 54 -17.45 -23.28 15.13
CA PRO A 54 -17.81 -23.13 13.71
C PRO A 54 -17.06 -21.97 13.03
N CYS A 55 -16.80 -22.14 11.73
CA CYS A 55 -16.25 -21.14 10.83
C CYS A 55 -17.37 -20.44 10.07
N VAL A 56 -17.48 -19.13 10.18
CA VAL A 56 -18.52 -18.30 9.53
C VAL A 56 -17.87 -17.40 8.49
N ALA A 57 -18.15 -17.63 7.19
CA ALA A 57 -17.69 -16.76 6.13
C ALA A 57 -18.62 -15.56 5.96
N VAL A 58 -18.08 -14.34 5.94
CA VAL A 58 -18.84 -13.09 5.86
C VAL A 58 -18.40 -12.28 4.65
N THR A 59 -19.33 -11.80 3.85
CA THR A 59 -19.08 -10.84 2.78
C THR A 59 -20.07 -9.69 2.80
N MET A 60 -19.62 -8.49 2.41
CA MET A 60 -20.46 -7.34 2.11
C MET A 60 -20.29 -6.98 0.63
N GLY A 61 -21.39 -6.89 -0.10
CA GLY A 61 -21.29 -6.57 -1.53
C GLY A 61 -22.61 -6.67 -2.27
N PRO A 62 -22.61 -6.41 -3.60
CA PRO A 62 -23.79 -6.54 -4.46
C PRO A 62 -24.28 -7.99 -4.51
N ALA A 63 -25.45 -8.21 -5.13
CA ALA A 63 -26.07 -9.53 -5.22
C ALA A 63 -25.11 -10.64 -5.72
N GLY A 64 -24.23 -10.32 -6.68
CA GLY A 64 -23.23 -11.25 -7.21
C GLY A 64 -22.19 -11.70 -6.17
N ALA A 65 -21.94 -10.92 -5.11
CA ALA A 65 -20.99 -11.27 -4.06
C ALA A 65 -21.45 -12.48 -3.22
N ARG A 66 -22.76 -12.85 -3.28
CA ARG A 66 -23.26 -14.09 -2.68
C ARG A 66 -22.47 -15.33 -3.13
N ARG A 67 -22.00 -15.33 -4.38
CA ARG A 67 -21.17 -16.42 -4.91
C ARG A 67 -19.92 -16.65 -4.06
N ALA A 68 -19.26 -15.60 -3.57
CA ALA A 68 -18.03 -15.74 -2.77
C ALA A 68 -18.27 -16.47 -1.43
N VAL A 69 -19.39 -16.24 -0.76
CA VAL A 69 -19.71 -16.99 0.48
C VAL A 69 -20.15 -18.41 0.20
N ILE A 70 -20.80 -18.69 -0.93
CA ILE A 70 -21.09 -20.07 -1.38
C ILE A 70 -19.78 -20.83 -1.64
N GLU A 71 -18.82 -20.21 -2.33
CA GLU A 71 -17.49 -20.77 -2.56
C GLU A 71 -16.73 -21.01 -1.25
N ALA A 72 -16.91 -20.13 -0.24
CA ALA A 72 -16.30 -20.30 1.06
C ALA A 72 -16.90 -21.49 1.84
N VAL A 73 -18.22 -21.70 1.76
CA VAL A 73 -18.86 -22.87 2.36
C VAL A 73 -18.42 -24.15 1.62
N ALA A 74 -18.35 -24.13 0.29
CA ALA A 74 -17.81 -25.24 -0.50
C ALA A 74 -16.34 -25.56 -0.15
N ALA A 75 -15.57 -24.56 0.30
CA ALA A 75 -14.19 -24.74 0.75
C ALA A 75 -14.05 -25.26 2.20
N GLY A 76 -15.17 -25.34 2.96
CA GLY A 76 -15.20 -25.90 4.32
C GLY A 76 -15.61 -24.95 5.44
N ALA A 77 -16.11 -23.75 5.15
CA ALA A 77 -16.80 -22.94 6.16
C ALA A 77 -18.16 -23.55 6.50
N ASP A 78 -18.57 -23.50 7.77
CA ASP A 78 -19.82 -24.13 8.21
C ASP A 78 -21.07 -23.40 7.71
N ARG A 79 -20.99 -22.07 7.58
CA ARG A 79 -22.06 -21.23 7.00
C ARG A 79 -21.50 -19.94 6.41
N GLY A 80 -22.33 -19.29 5.58
CA GLY A 80 -22.04 -17.99 4.98
C GLY A 80 -23.03 -16.91 5.41
N VAL A 81 -22.56 -15.67 5.51
CA VAL A 81 -23.40 -14.48 5.72
C VAL A 81 -23.10 -13.46 4.65
N HIS A 82 -24.13 -13.06 3.91
CA HIS A 82 -24.03 -12.03 2.88
C HIS A 82 -24.75 -10.76 3.35
N LEU A 83 -23.97 -9.74 3.67
CA LEU A 83 -24.49 -8.41 3.99
C LEU A 83 -24.81 -7.69 2.67
N PHE A 84 -26.09 -7.61 2.34
CA PHE A 84 -26.58 -7.11 1.06
C PHE A 84 -27.80 -6.20 1.21
N ASP A 85 -27.60 -4.94 0.87
CA ASP A 85 -28.66 -3.93 0.74
C ASP A 85 -28.17 -2.79 -0.17
N ARG A 86 -29.08 -2.09 -0.84
CA ARG A 86 -28.77 -0.85 -1.55
C ARG A 86 -28.26 0.25 -0.63
N ALA A 87 -28.66 0.25 0.63
CA ALA A 87 -28.17 1.18 1.64
C ALA A 87 -26.66 1.14 1.83
N PHE A 88 -25.99 0.01 1.53
CA PHE A 88 -24.54 -0.12 1.62
C PHE A 88 -23.78 0.37 0.39
N SER A 89 -24.48 0.77 -0.68
CA SER A 89 -23.82 1.24 -1.91
C SER A 89 -23.01 2.50 -1.67
N GLY A 90 -21.79 2.55 -2.26
CA GLY A 90 -20.88 3.68 -2.14
C GLY A 90 -20.15 3.74 -0.79
N SER A 91 -20.18 2.67 0.01
CA SER A 91 -19.38 2.57 1.22
C SER A 91 -17.89 2.70 0.92
N ASP A 92 -17.21 3.62 1.60
CA ASP A 92 -15.76 3.62 1.71
C ASP A 92 -15.27 2.59 2.76
N SER A 93 -13.99 2.62 3.11
CA SER A 93 -13.45 1.66 4.07
C SER A 93 -14.08 1.79 5.45
N LEU A 94 -14.35 3.01 5.92
CA LEU A 94 -14.93 3.24 7.25
C LEU A 94 -16.41 2.84 7.32
N ALA A 95 -17.20 3.23 6.34
CA ALA A 95 -18.61 2.81 6.25
C ALA A 95 -18.73 1.28 6.11
N THR A 96 -17.79 0.65 5.38
CA THR A 96 -17.68 -0.82 5.27
C THR A 96 -17.36 -1.44 6.63
N ALA A 97 -16.36 -0.90 7.35
CA ALA A 97 -15.97 -1.41 8.67
C ALA A 97 -17.11 -1.27 9.70
N ARG A 98 -17.84 -0.15 9.69
CA ARG A 98 -19.03 0.05 10.56
C ARG A 98 -20.12 -0.98 10.29
N ALA A 99 -20.46 -1.22 9.03
CA ALA A 99 -21.47 -2.20 8.67
C ALA A 99 -21.05 -3.64 9.05
N LEU A 100 -19.76 -3.98 8.85
CA LEU A 100 -19.21 -5.27 9.26
C LEU A 100 -19.15 -5.40 10.80
N ALA A 101 -18.80 -4.34 11.54
CA ALA A 101 -18.81 -4.35 13.00
C ALA A 101 -20.22 -4.64 13.54
N ALA A 102 -21.21 -3.92 13.07
CA ALA A 102 -22.62 -4.13 13.46
C ALA A 102 -23.10 -5.56 13.13
N LEU A 103 -22.70 -6.10 11.98
CA LEU A 103 -23.00 -7.49 11.62
C LEU A 103 -22.32 -8.48 12.58
N LEU A 104 -21.04 -8.27 12.90
CA LEU A 104 -20.31 -9.17 13.80
C LEU A 104 -20.84 -9.12 15.24
N GLU A 105 -21.25 -7.96 15.72
CA GLU A 105 -21.92 -7.82 17.02
C GLU A 105 -23.25 -8.59 17.06
N ARG A 106 -24.03 -8.51 15.98
CA ARG A 106 -25.29 -9.24 15.85
C ARG A 106 -25.11 -10.75 15.79
N GLU A 107 -24.18 -11.23 14.96
CA GLU A 107 -23.96 -12.66 14.68
C GLU A 107 -23.06 -13.37 15.71
N GLY A 108 -22.38 -12.59 16.57
CA GLY A 108 -21.43 -13.08 17.57
C GLY A 108 -22.03 -13.81 18.76
N PRO A 109 -21.22 -14.16 19.75
CA PRO A 109 -19.81 -13.77 19.92
C PRO A 109 -18.81 -14.56 19.07
N PHE A 110 -17.75 -13.89 18.62
CA PHE A 110 -16.66 -14.51 17.87
C PHE A 110 -15.37 -14.57 18.69
N SER A 111 -14.67 -15.70 18.63
CA SER A 111 -13.32 -15.87 19.21
C SER A 111 -12.25 -15.18 18.38
N ALA A 112 -12.43 -15.15 17.05
CA ALA A 112 -11.53 -14.47 16.15
C ALA A 112 -12.27 -13.90 14.94
N VAL A 113 -11.79 -12.77 14.43
CA VAL A 113 -12.20 -12.19 13.15
C VAL A 113 -10.98 -12.20 12.22
N ILE A 114 -11.04 -12.97 11.16
CA ILE A 114 -9.94 -13.16 10.23
C ILE A 114 -10.24 -12.47 8.90
N ALA A 115 -9.31 -11.69 8.38
CA ALA A 115 -9.45 -10.97 7.13
C ALA A 115 -8.20 -11.11 6.25
N GLY A 116 -8.30 -10.82 4.97
CA GLY A 116 -7.13 -10.60 4.14
C GLY A 116 -6.43 -9.28 4.50
N LYS A 117 -5.10 -9.20 4.39
CA LYS A 117 -4.30 -7.98 4.64
C LYS A 117 -4.86 -6.77 3.86
N LEU A 118 -5.26 -6.99 2.62
CA LEU A 118 -5.87 -5.97 1.74
C LEU A 118 -6.71 -6.62 0.64
N ALA A 119 -7.45 -5.82 -0.11
CA ALA A 119 -8.15 -6.23 -1.32
C ALA A 119 -7.44 -5.66 -2.55
N VAL A 120 -7.20 -6.52 -3.57
CA VAL A 120 -6.41 -6.17 -4.77
C VAL A 120 -7.08 -5.17 -5.71
N ASP A 121 -8.36 -4.87 -5.52
CA ASP A 121 -9.13 -3.89 -6.30
C ASP A 121 -9.00 -2.46 -5.77
N SER A 122 -8.90 -2.30 -4.45
CA SER A 122 -8.87 -0.99 -3.78
C SER A 122 -7.56 -0.70 -3.04
N GLU A 123 -6.81 -1.74 -2.68
CA GLU A 123 -5.48 -1.69 -2.05
C GLU A 123 -5.39 -0.82 -0.78
N THR A 124 -6.53 -0.55 -0.11
CA THR A 124 -6.53 0.33 1.07
C THR A 124 -5.91 -0.32 2.32
N GLY A 125 -6.14 -1.62 2.51
CA GLY A 125 -5.70 -2.35 3.71
C GLY A 125 -6.27 -1.83 5.04
N ALA A 126 -7.23 -0.89 5.01
CA ALA A 126 -7.70 -0.17 6.19
C ALA A 126 -8.74 -0.94 7.02
N VAL A 127 -9.60 -1.72 6.37
CA VAL A 127 -10.77 -2.35 7.02
C VAL A 127 -10.41 -3.21 8.24
N PRO A 128 -9.37 -4.05 8.25
CA PRO A 128 -9.05 -4.85 9.44
C PRO A 128 -8.71 -3.99 10.67
N ALA A 129 -7.96 -2.90 10.48
CA ALA A 129 -7.56 -2.01 11.57
C ALA A 129 -8.71 -1.13 12.05
N GLN A 130 -9.54 -0.61 11.12
CA GLN A 130 -10.77 0.12 11.45
C GLN A 130 -11.75 -0.77 12.21
N LEU A 131 -11.90 -2.02 11.80
CA LEU A 131 -12.77 -2.99 12.47
C LEU A 131 -12.28 -3.33 13.88
N ALA A 132 -10.97 -3.53 14.04
CA ALA A 132 -10.37 -3.78 15.35
C ALA A 132 -10.62 -2.63 16.33
N GLU A 133 -10.53 -1.39 15.84
CA GLU A 133 -10.86 -0.20 16.64
C GLU A 133 -12.34 -0.13 17.01
N LEU A 134 -13.24 -0.34 16.03
CA LEU A 134 -14.69 -0.29 16.25
C LEU A 134 -15.21 -1.37 17.21
N LEU A 135 -14.58 -2.54 17.21
CA LEU A 135 -14.93 -3.67 18.08
C LEU A 135 -14.14 -3.68 19.39
N ASP A 136 -13.28 -2.72 19.62
CA ASP A 136 -12.33 -2.70 20.74
C ASP A 136 -11.56 -4.04 20.88
N LEU A 137 -10.94 -4.49 19.79
CA LEU A 137 -10.16 -5.72 19.74
C LEU A 137 -8.68 -5.45 19.38
N PRO A 138 -7.74 -6.28 19.89
CA PRO A 138 -6.38 -6.25 19.41
C PRO A 138 -6.32 -6.67 17.94
N LEU A 139 -5.41 -6.07 17.17
CA LEU A 139 -5.12 -6.48 15.80
C LEU A 139 -3.76 -7.15 15.72
N LEU A 140 -3.74 -8.32 15.12
CA LEU A 140 -2.53 -9.00 14.69
C LEU A 140 -2.43 -8.89 13.17
N SER A 141 -1.68 -7.89 12.70
CA SER A 141 -1.67 -7.49 11.28
C SER A 141 -0.67 -8.27 10.43
N ALA A 142 -1.03 -8.49 9.15
CA ALA A 142 -0.19 -9.07 8.10
C ALA A 142 0.51 -10.38 8.48
N ALA A 143 -0.20 -11.30 9.13
CA ALA A 143 0.33 -12.58 9.57
C ALA A 143 0.85 -13.42 8.40
N ARG A 144 2.14 -13.78 8.42
CA ARG A 144 2.78 -14.75 7.51
C ARG A 144 3.04 -16.11 8.17
N LYS A 145 2.93 -16.18 9.49
CA LYS A 145 2.85 -17.39 10.30
C LYS A 145 1.83 -17.15 11.40
N LEU A 146 1.11 -18.19 11.79
CA LEU A 146 0.11 -18.12 12.85
C LEU A 146 0.15 -19.40 13.69
N ARG A 147 0.09 -19.26 14.99
CA ARG A 147 0.02 -20.37 15.95
C ARG A 147 -0.95 -20.02 17.07
N LEU A 148 -1.81 -20.96 17.43
CA LEU A 148 -2.64 -20.91 18.62
C LEU A 148 -1.92 -21.62 19.77
N ASP A 149 -1.90 -21.01 20.95
CA ASP A 149 -1.28 -21.56 22.14
C ASP A 149 -2.02 -21.05 23.40
N GLY A 150 -2.73 -21.93 24.08
CA GLY A 150 -3.42 -21.64 25.35
C GLY A 150 -4.42 -20.47 25.28
N GLY A 151 -5.16 -20.30 24.18
CA GLY A 151 -6.10 -19.19 23.99
C GLY A 151 -5.45 -17.88 23.54
N ARG A 152 -4.15 -17.88 23.27
CA ARG A 152 -3.37 -16.77 22.73
C ARG A 152 -2.96 -17.07 21.28
N ILE A 153 -3.12 -16.10 20.42
CA ILE A 153 -2.61 -16.18 19.05
C ILE A 153 -1.22 -15.56 18.99
N TRP A 154 -0.31 -16.28 18.39
CA TRP A 154 1.04 -15.85 18.04
C TRP A 154 1.16 -15.70 16.54
N ILE A 155 1.72 -14.61 16.08
CA ILE A 155 2.00 -14.40 14.68
C ILE A 155 3.44 -13.98 14.43
N GLU A 156 3.89 -14.20 13.19
CA GLU A 156 4.99 -13.47 12.60
C GLU A 156 4.40 -12.59 11.49
N SER A 157 4.45 -11.28 11.69
CA SER A 157 3.97 -10.28 10.74
C SER A 157 4.99 -10.04 9.63
N GLU A 158 4.50 -9.85 8.41
CA GLU A 158 5.29 -9.33 7.30
C GLU A 158 5.26 -7.80 7.35
N LEU A 159 6.42 -7.19 7.57
CA LEU A 159 6.63 -5.74 7.49
C LEU A 159 7.22 -5.37 6.13
N ASP A 160 7.28 -4.06 5.84
CA ASP A 160 7.78 -3.55 4.56
C ASP A 160 9.25 -3.94 4.32
N ASP A 161 10.09 -3.89 5.37
CA ASP A 161 11.53 -4.20 5.30
C ASP A 161 11.94 -5.36 6.21
N GLY A 162 10.99 -6.07 6.84
CA GLY A 162 11.35 -7.09 7.81
C GLY A 162 10.18 -7.92 8.32
N TRP A 163 10.25 -8.27 9.58
CA TRP A 163 9.24 -9.07 10.27
C TRP A 163 9.12 -8.70 11.74
N LEU A 164 7.97 -8.97 12.31
CA LEU A 164 7.65 -8.76 13.71
C LEU A 164 6.98 -10.01 14.30
N GLN A 165 7.44 -10.49 15.45
CA GLN A 165 6.72 -11.50 16.23
C GLN A 165 5.86 -10.82 17.29
N ALA A 166 4.57 -11.12 17.26
CA ALA A 166 3.60 -10.55 18.18
C ALA A 166 2.58 -11.59 18.63
N SER A 167 1.93 -11.30 19.75
CA SER A 167 0.82 -12.12 20.23
C SER A 167 -0.27 -11.29 20.90
N ALA A 168 -1.49 -11.82 20.90
CA ALA A 168 -2.62 -11.28 21.63
C ALA A 168 -3.50 -12.43 22.16
N GLU A 169 -4.26 -12.16 23.21
CA GLU A 169 -5.32 -13.05 23.67
C GLU A 169 -6.55 -12.95 22.79
N LEU A 170 -7.28 -14.04 22.65
CA LEU A 170 -8.58 -14.05 22.01
C LEU A 170 -9.65 -13.40 22.93
N PRO A 171 -10.61 -12.64 22.39
CA PRO A 171 -10.88 -12.42 20.97
C PRO A 171 -9.93 -11.41 20.32
N ALA A 172 -9.62 -11.62 19.03
CA ALA A 172 -8.71 -10.76 18.27
C ALA A 172 -9.11 -10.65 16.79
N VAL A 173 -8.74 -9.54 16.15
CA VAL A 173 -8.76 -9.39 14.69
C VAL A 173 -7.40 -9.81 14.14
N ILE A 174 -7.39 -10.58 13.06
CA ILE A 174 -6.17 -11.09 12.43
C ILE A 174 -6.23 -10.79 10.93
N SER A 175 -5.23 -10.12 10.38
CA SER A 175 -5.12 -9.96 8.94
C SER A 175 -4.03 -10.86 8.36
N CYS A 176 -4.35 -11.53 7.25
CA CYS A 176 -3.52 -12.57 6.64
C CYS A 176 -2.72 -12.03 5.47
N ALA A 177 -1.40 -12.20 5.52
CA ALA A 177 -0.50 -11.94 4.40
C ALA A 177 -0.56 -13.05 3.35
N GLU A 178 0.02 -12.79 2.17
CA GLU A 178 -0.07 -13.67 1.01
C GLU A 178 0.61 -15.03 1.22
N ARG A 179 1.62 -15.11 2.10
CA ARG A 179 2.43 -16.32 2.31
C ARG A 179 2.10 -17.09 3.58
N LEU A 180 0.99 -16.78 4.24
CA LEU A 180 0.59 -17.44 5.48
C LEU A 180 0.37 -18.95 5.29
N CYS A 181 -0.39 -19.33 4.25
CA CYS A 181 -0.74 -20.72 3.93
C CYS A 181 -1.12 -20.85 2.46
N SER A 182 -1.34 -22.08 2.00
CA SER A 182 -1.99 -22.32 0.71
C SER A 182 -3.40 -21.76 0.70
N PRO A 183 -3.86 -21.15 -0.40
CA PRO A 183 -5.22 -20.61 -0.48
C PRO A 183 -6.26 -21.73 -0.39
N ALA A 184 -7.41 -21.46 0.20
CA ALA A 184 -8.56 -22.36 0.20
C ALA A 184 -8.96 -22.73 -1.25
N LYS A 185 -9.31 -24.00 -1.44
CA LYS A 185 -9.71 -24.55 -2.73
C LYS A 185 -11.13 -25.10 -2.63
N PHE A 186 -11.85 -25.01 -3.71
CA PHE A 186 -13.17 -25.58 -3.90
C PHE A 186 -13.30 -26.07 -5.34
N THR A 187 -14.25 -26.94 -5.60
CA THR A 187 -14.61 -27.38 -6.96
C THR A 187 -16.00 -26.86 -7.31
N GLU A 188 -16.33 -26.79 -8.60
CA GLU A 188 -17.66 -26.34 -9.04
C GLU A 188 -18.76 -27.32 -8.60
N GLU A 189 -18.44 -28.61 -8.49
CA GLU A 189 -19.34 -29.62 -7.97
C GLU A 189 -19.68 -29.33 -6.49
N ALA A 190 -18.67 -29.08 -5.64
CA ALA A 190 -18.88 -28.75 -4.25
C ALA A 190 -19.67 -27.44 -4.08
N VAL A 191 -19.45 -26.47 -4.96
CA VAL A 191 -20.22 -25.22 -4.97
C VAL A 191 -21.70 -25.48 -5.33
N ALA A 192 -21.98 -26.38 -6.26
CA ALA A 192 -23.34 -26.75 -6.65
C ALA A 192 -24.10 -27.53 -5.56
N GLU A 193 -23.36 -28.21 -4.67
CA GLU A 193 -23.93 -28.98 -3.55
C GLU A 193 -24.24 -28.13 -2.30
N VAL A 194 -23.78 -26.86 -2.25
CA VAL A 194 -24.05 -25.98 -1.11
C VAL A 194 -25.56 -25.71 -1.00
N ALA A 195 -26.15 -26.10 0.12
CA ALA A 195 -27.56 -25.89 0.38
C ALA A 195 -27.87 -24.37 0.47
N PRO A 196 -28.97 -23.88 -0.10
CA PRO A 196 -29.34 -22.46 -0.07
C PRO A 196 -29.39 -21.86 1.35
N GLU A 197 -29.76 -22.67 2.33
CA GLU A 197 -29.92 -22.32 3.75
C GLU A 197 -28.55 -22.12 4.45
N ALA A 198 -27.48 -22.64 3.88
CA ALA A 198 -26.13 -22.44 4.40
C ALA A 198 -25.65 -20.97 4.26
N VAL A 199 -26.37 -20.15 3.47
CA VAL A 199 -26.02 -18.74 3.26
C VAL A 199 -27.19 -17.84 3.64
N THR A 200 -27.04 -17.12 4.75
CA THR A 200 -28.00 -16.12 5.23
C THR A 200 -27.71 -14.76 4.58
N VAL A 201 -28.77 -14.06 4.19
CA VAL A 201 -28.70 -12.66 3.76
C VAL A 201 -29.12 -11.77 4.93
N VAL A 202 -28.29 -10.74 5.20
CA VAL A 202 -28.56 -9.72 6.21
C VAL A 202 -28.66 -8.37 5.50
N THR A 203 -29.69 -7.59 5.82
CA THR A 203 -29.97 -6.28 5.23
C THR A 203 -29.63 -5.14 6.20
N ALA A 204 -29.66 -3.89 5.74
CA ALA A 204 -29.47 -2.73 6.60
C ALA A 204 -30.54 -2.63 7.71
N SER A 205 -31.79 -3.02 7.42
CA SER A 205 -32.88 -3.04 8.41
C SER A 205 -32.61 -4.06 9.53
N ASP A 206 -31.90 -5.14 9.23
CA ASP A 206 -31.55 -6.17 10.20
C ASP A 206 -30.43 -5.70 11.15
N LEU A 207 -29.60 -4.74 10.74
CA LEU A 207 -28.55 -4.14 11.56
C LEU A 207 -29.07 -3.00 12.45
N GLY A 208 -30.26 -2.47 12.15
CA GLY A 208 -30.80 -1.31 12.84
C GLY A 208 -30.33 0.03 12.25
N PRO A 209 -30.58 1.15 12.98
CA PRO A 209 -30.19 2.47 12.50
C PRO A 209 -28.67 2.63 12.45
N GLY A 210 -28.17 3.24 11.36
CA GLY A 210 -26.76 3.52 11.18
C GLY A 210 -26.51 4.37 9.94
N GLU A 211 -25.33 4.99 9.87
CA GLU A 211 -24.89 5.71 8.69
C GLU A 211 -24.20 4.74 7.72
N TRP A 212 -25.00 4.19 6.80
CA TRP A 212 -24.57 3.20 5.84
C TRP A 212 -24.23 3.81 4.48
N GLY A 213 -23.47 3.10 3.67
CA GLY A 213 -23.20 3.42 2.27
C GLY A 213 -22.54 4.78 2.08
N LEU A 214 -22.97 5.45 1.01
CA LEU A 214 -22.42 6.76 0.64
C LEU A 214 -22.67 7.83 1.73
N ALA A 215 -23.79 7.77 2.45
CA ALA A 215 -24.09 8.71 3.51
C ALA A 215 -23.12 8.61 4.69
N GLY A 216 -22.74 7.38 5.05
CA GLY A 216 -21.76 7.12 6.13
C GLY A 216 -20.30 7.17 5.71
N SER A 217 -20.01 7.43 4.43
CA SER A 217 -18.65 7.47 3.90
C SER A 217 -18.06 8.86 3.97
N PRO A 218 -17.04 9.12 4.78
CA PRO A 218 -16.40 10.43 4.83
C PRO A 218 -15.48 10.71 3.62
N THR A 219 -15.19 9.73 2.76
CA THR A 219 -14.40 9.94 1.54
C THR A 219 -15.27 9.91 0.29
N ARG A 220 -14.80 10.55 -0.78
CA ARG A 220 -15.44 10.57 -2.10
C ARG A 220 -14.41 10.35 -3.19
N VAL A 221 -14.74 9.52 -4.17
CA VAL A 221 -13.98 9.42 -5.40
C VAL A 221 -14.33 10.63 -6.27
N GLY A 222 -13.32 11.41 -6.59
CA GLY A 222 -13.42 12.58 -7.47
C GLY A 222 -13.14 12.20 -8.93
N ARG A 223 -12.25 12.94 -9.56
CA ARG A 223 -11.87 12.68 -10.96
C ARG A 223 -11.05 11.40 -11.07
N VAL A 224 -11.31 10.65 -12.14
CA VAL A 224 -10.47 9.52 -12.53
C VAL A 224 -9.80 9.88 -13.84
N ARG A 225 -8.47 9.88 -13.88
CA ARG A 225 -7.67 10.23 -15.06
C ARG A 225 -6.76 9.08 -15.45
N ARG A 226 -6.64 8.83 -16.73
CA ARG A 226 -5.74 7.79 -17.24
C ARG A 226 -4.29 8.17 -16.99
N VAL A 227 -3.48 7.23 -16.53
CA VAL A 227 -2.03 7.39 -16.47
C VAL A 227 -1.51 7.26 -17.90
N ALA A 228 -1.28 8.37 -18.57
CA ALA A 228 -0.53 8.37 -19.81
C ALA A 228 0.97 8.35 -19.44
N VAL A 229 1.55 7.18 -19.29
CA VAL A 229 3.00 7.05 -19.27
C VAL A 229 3.43 7.00 -20.74
N ASP A 230 3.74 8.15 -21.31
CA ASP A 230 4.26 8.23 -22.67
C ASP A 230 5.70 7.71 -22.69
N ARG A 231 5.83 6.41 -22.90
CA ARG A 231 7.12 5.77 -23.20
C ARG A 231 7.43 5.92 -24.69
N LEU A 232 8.70 6.11 -25.01
CA LEU A 232 9.14 6.34 -26.41
C LEU A 232 8.97 5.10 -27.30
N ARG A 233 8.99 3.89 -26.72
CA ARG A 233 8.84 2.60 -27.41
C ARG A 233 9.80 2.40 -28.58
N LEU A 234 11.00 2.97 -28.46
CA LEU A 234 12.06 2.81 -29.45
C LEU A 234 12.61 1.39 -29.36
N ILE A 235 12.73 0.70 -30.48
CA ILE A 235 13.39 -0.60 -30.55
C ILE A 235 14.69 -0.44 -31.31
N GLY A 236 15.79 -0.83 -30.68
CA GLY A 236 17.11 -0.78 -31.29
C GLY A 236 17.23 -1.74 -32.48
N GLU A 237 17.97 -1.34 -33.51
CA GLU A 237 18.27 -2.16 -34.68
C GLU A 237 19.77 -2.16 -34.96
N GLY A 238 20.27 -3.25 -35.55
CA GLY A 238 21.66 -3.40 -35.95
C GLY A 238 22.61 -3.78 -34.81
N ASP A 239 23.80 -3.20 -34.78
CA ASP A 239 24.88 -3.54 -33.85
C ASP A 239 24.51 -3.26 -32.39
N LEU A 240 24.75 -4.23 -31.49
CA LEU A 240 24.37 -4.12 -30.07
C LEU A 240 25.15 -3.04 -29.31
N ALA A 241 26.41 -2.75 -29.68
CA ALA A 241 27.17 -1.68 -29.04
C ALA A 241 26.59 -0.29 -29.39
N ILE A 242 26.12 -0.11 -30.62
CA ILE A 242 25.42 1.11 -31.04
C ILE A 242 24.09 1.25 -30.28
N GLN A 243 23.34 0.18 -30.15
CA GLN A 243 22.09 0.19 -29.39
C GLN A 243 22.32 0.50 -27.90
N ALA A 244 23.34 -0.11 -27.28
CA ALA A 244 23.71 0.16 -25.89
C ALA A 244 24.12 1.63 -25.69
N LYS A 245 24.92 2.20 -26.60
CA LYS A 245 25.31 3.63 -26.59
C LYS A 245 24.08 4.54 -26.71
N ALA A 246 23.15 4.24 -27.59
CA ALA A 246 21.91 5.01 -27.77
C ALA A 246 21.02 4.96 -26.50
N ALA A 247 20.82 3.77 -25.92
CA ALA A 247 20.06 3.58 -24.69
C ALA A 247 20.69 4.34 -23.49
N ALA A 248 22.02 4.24 -23.34
CA ALA A 248 22.74 4.97 -22.29
C ALA A 248 22.70 6.50 -22.51
N GLY A 249 22.79 6.95 -23.75
CA GLY A 249 22.63 8.37 -24.12
C GLY A 249 21.26 8.92 -23.75
N LEU A 250 20.20 8.17 -24.04
CA LEU A 250 18.82 8.53 -23.68
C LEU A 250 18.66 8.63 -22.15
N ALA A 251 19.18 7.65 -21.40
CA ALA A 251 19.11 7.64 -19.95
C ALA A 251 19.82 8.87 -19.35
N ARG A 252 21.01 9.21 -19.84
CA ARG A 252 21.75 10.40 -19.40
C ARG A 252 21.03 11.72 -19.72
N SER A 253 20.49 11.86 -20.93
CA SER A 253 19.75 13.06 -21.33
C SER A 253 18.57 13.30 -20.39
N ARG A 254 17.77 12.26 -20.13
CA ARG A 254 16.61 12.37 -19.24
C ARG A 254 17.00 12.60 -17.77
N ALA A 255 18.09 11.98 -17.30
CA ALA A 255 18.60 12.26 -15.96
C ALA A 255 19.05 13.74 -15.82
N GLN A 256 19.66 14.32 -16.85
CA GLN A 256 20.03 15.74 -16.86
C GLN A 256 18.81 16.66 -16.92
N GLU A 257 17.78 16.32 -17.68
CA GLU A 257 16.51 17.05 -17.69
C GLU A 257 15.82 16.98 -16.33
N GLY A 258 15.77 15.81 -15.70
CA GLY A 258 15.27 15.62 -14.34
C GLY A 258 16.08 16.41 -13.31
N ALA A 259 17.41 16.47 -13.46
CA ALA A 259 18.27 17.25 -12.57
C ALA A 259 18.07 18.77 -12.73
N ARG A 260 17.76 19.26 -13.94
CA ARG A 260 17.40 20.67 -14.17
C ARG A 260 16.04 21.04 -13.56
N ASN A 261 15.13 20.08 -13.45
CA ASN A 261 13.81 20.21 -12.83
C ASN A 261 13.82 19.76 -11.37
N ARG A 262 15.00 19.74 -10.69
CA ARG A 262 15.06 19.35 -9.28
C ARG A 262 14.09 20.18 -8.44
N PRO A 263 13.42 19.54 -7.47
CA PRO A 263 12.57 20.23 -6.54
C PRO A 263 13.37 21.33 -5.84
N GLY A 264 12.74 22.47 -5.67
CA GLY A 264 13.36 23.62 -5.00
C GLY A 264 13.63 23.33 -3.52
N THR A 265 14.20 24.31 -2.84
CA THR A 265 14.37 24.31 -1.40
C THR A 265 13.01 24.24 -0.71
N VAL A 266 12.95 23.55 0.42
CA VAL A 266 11.76 23.51 1.30
C VAL A 266 11.24 24.94 1.54
N PRO A 267 9.97 25.22 1.21
CA PRO A 267 9.42 26.54 1.38
C PRO A 267 9.30 26.93 2.86
N VAL A 268 9.52 28.20 3.15
CA VAL A 268 9.13 28.77 4.44
C VAL A 268 7.61 28.96 4.40
N THR A 269 6.92 28.36 5.35
CA THR A 269 5.48 28.55 5.54
C THR A 269 5.21 29.94 6.12
N PRO A 270 4.15 30.66 5.69
CA PRO A 270 3.75 31.90 6.37
C PRO A 270 3.40 31.57 7.82
N ALA A 271 3.58 32.55 8.71
CA ALA A 271 3.15 32.40 10.11
C ALA A 271 1.70 31.91 10.15
N ALA A 272 1.47 30.77 10.81
CA ALA A 272 0.26 29.99 10.69
C ALA A 272 -1.00 30.81 10.99
N THR A 273 -1.93 30.85 10.06
CA THR A 273 -3.26 31.48 10.21
C THR A 273 -4.24 30.59 10.99
N GLY A 274 -3.74 29.65 11.81
CA GLY A 274 -4.52 28.73 12.63
C GLY A 274 -4.80 27.35 11.98
N ALA A 275 -4.66 27.19 10.65
CA ALA A 275 -4.76 25.88 10.01
C ALA A 275 -3.42 25.14 10.04
N THR A 276 -3.45 23.81 10.23
CA THR A 276 -2.24 22.98 10.26
C THR A 276 -2.34 21.78 9.34
N VAL A 277 -1.22 21.46 8.68
CA VAL A 277 -0.99 20.16 8.04
C VAL A 277 0.03 19.41 8.90
N ALA A 278 -0.38 18.30 9.48
CA ALA A 278 0.48 17.50 10.33
C ALA A 278 1.11 16.34 9.56
N VAL A 279 2.25 15.87 10.05
CA VAL A 279 2.94 14.67 9.53
C VAL A 279 3.22 13.74 10.70
N LEU A 280 2.62 12.55 10.68
CA LEU A 280 2.98 11.49 11.63
C LEU A 280 4.30 10.84 11.19
N CYS A 281 5.32 11.01 12.01
CA CYS A 281 6.66 10.48 11.74
C CYS A 281 6.77 9.03 12.23
N GLU A 282 7.18 8.12 11.37
CA GLU A 282 7.39 6.72 11.75
C GLU A 282 8.64 6.58 12.63
N PRO A 283 8.57 5.79 13.73
CA PRO A 283 9.73 5.57 14.59
C PRO A 283 10.94 5.03 13.82
N GLY A 284 12.07 5.73 13.94
CA GLY A 284 13.33 5.35 13.28
C GLY A 284 13.49 5.80 11.82
N ARG A 285 12.42 6.25 11.13
CA ARG A 285 12.49 6.74 9.74
C ARG A 285 12.38 8.26 9.58
N GLY A 286 11.79 8.95 10.56
CA GLY A 286 11.71 10.41 10.62
C GLY A 286 10.60 11.03 9.77
N GLY A 287 10.53 10.79 8.48
CA GLY A 287 9.48 11.32 7.58
C GLY A 287 9.86 12.56 6.79
N ARG A 288 11.13 12.71 6.40
CA ARG A 288 11.65 13.86 5.64
C ARG A 288 10.84 14.16 4.38
N GLU A 289 10.50 13.11 3.61
CA GLU A 289 9.76 13.19 2.36
C GLU A 289 8.36 13.80 2.57
N LEU A 290 7.67 13.32 3.61
CA LEU A 290 6.32 13.76 3.92
C LEU A 290 6.30 15.15 4.53
N ILE A 291 7.31 15.52 5.33
CA ILE A 291 7.44 16.87 5.90
C ILE A 291 7.70 17.89 4.78
N GLY A 292 8.57 17.56 3.81
CA GLY A 292 8.79 18.38 2.62
C GLY A 292 7.53 18.54 1.78
N LEU A 293 6.78 17.45 1.57
CA LEU A 293 5.47 17.50 0.92
C LEU A 293 4.49 18.38 1.68
N ALA A 294 4.38 18.21 3.02
CA ALA A 294 3.50 19.01 3.87
C ALA A 294 3.83 20.50 3.76
N ALA A 295 5.11 20.88 3.72
CA ALA A 295 5.53 22.26 3.57
C ALA A 295 5.08 22.87 2.22
N ARG A 296 5.15 22.10 1.12
CA ARG A 296 4.61 22.54 -0.18
C ARG A 296 3.09 22.75 -0.13
N LEU A 297 2.37 21.77 0.42
CA LEU A 297 0.91 21.81 0.52
C LEU A 297 0.44 22.93 1.44
N ALA A 298 1.07 23.07 2.62
CA ALA A 298 0.77 24.10 3.60
C ALA A 298 0.90 25.52 3.03
N ARG A 299 1.93 25.76 2.21
CA ARG A 299 2.07 27.03 1.48
C ARG A 299 0.87 27.31 0.57
N GLY A 300 0.33 26.27 -0.10
CA GLY A 300 -0.82 26.40 -1.01
C GLY A 300 -2.15 26.68 -0.30
N CYS A 301 -2.31 26.21 0.95
CA CYS A 301 -3.54 26.41 1.74
C CYS A 301 -3.36 27.37 2.93
N GLY A 302 -2.23 28.07 3.04
CA GLY A 302 -1.98 29.06 4.11
C GLY A 302 -1.87 28.43 5.51
N ALA A 303 -1.40 27.20 5.61
CA ALA A 303 -1.29 26.42 6.86
C ALA A 303 0.16 26.37 7.38
N GLY A 304 0.32 26.05 8.67
CA GLY A 304 1.61 25.67 9.27
C GLY A 304 1.84 24.15 9.21
N VAL A 305 3.08 23.71 9.40
CA VAL A 305 3.48 22.30 9.39
C VAL A 305 3.84 21.81 10.79
N VAL A 306 3.20 20.74 11.22
CA VAL A 306 3.46 20.09 12.51
C VAL A 306 4.02 18.69 12.29
N ALA A 307 5.23 18.42 12.79
CA ALA A 307 5.75 17.06 12.87
C ALA A 307 5.23 16.40 14.16
N LEU A 308 4.65 15.20 14.04
CA LEU A 308 4.16 14.41 15.17
C LEU A 308 5.09 13.21 15.37
N SER A 309 5.74 13.12 16.53
CA SER A 309 6.58 11.98 16.92
C SER A 309 5.86 11.13 17.96
N PRO A 310 5.74 9.82 17.80
CA PRO A 310 5.10 8.95 18.80
C PRO A 310 5.75 9.03 20.17
N GLY A 311 7.10 9.04 20.25
CA GLY A 311 7.85 9.08 21.50
C GLY A 311 8.77 10.30 21.61
N GLU A 312 9.44 10.43 22.77
CA GLU A 312 10.39 11.53 23.03
C GLU A 312 11.70 11.43 22.21
N GLU A 313 11.94 10.32 21.54
CA GLU A 313 13.17 10.09 20.80
C GLU A 313 13.13 10.75 19.41
N SER A 314 13.51 12.00 19.37
CA SER A 314 13.88 12.67 18.12
C SER A 314 15.12 13.57 18.27
N PRO A 315 16.06 13.30 19.17
CA PRO A 315 17.24 14.12 19.28
C PRO A 315 18.15 13.83 18.05
N GLY A 316 18.08 14.69 17.06
CA GLY A 316 18.97 14.61 15.88
C GLY A 316 18.33 14.68 14.52
N HIS A 317 17.00 14.55 14.40
CA HIS A 317 16.35 14.81 13.12
C HIS A 317 16.15 16.31 12.88
N PRO A 318 16.64 16.86 11.78
CA PRO A 318 16.53 18.29 11.48
C PRO A 318 15.12 18.61 10.93
N PHE A 319 14.08 18.36 11.72
CA PHE A 319 12.68 18.57 11.32
C PHE A 319 12.40 19.96 10.78
N TYR A 320 13.03 21.00 11.38
CA TYR A 320 12.91 22.35 10.88
C TYR A 320 13.47 22.47 9.45
N ALA A 321 14.66 21.94 9.21
CA ALA A 321 15.27 21.99 7.88
C ALA A 321 14.44 21.22 6.83
N TRP A 322 13.70 20.20 7.26
CA TRP A 322 12.80 19.43 6.40
C TRP A 322 11.45 20.13 6.15
N GLY A 323 11.11 21.18 6.93
CA GLY A 323 9.92 21.98 6.71
C GLY A 323 8.92 22.05 7.86
N ALA A 324 9.16 21.40 8.99
CA ALA A 324 8.28 21.52 10.15
C ALA A 324 8.45 22.87 10.86
N ASP A 325 7.36 23.45 11.31
CA ASP A 325 7.33 24.67 12.11
C ASP A 325 7.22 24.36 13.61
N ARG A 326 6.54 23.25 13.95
CA ARG A 326 6.42 22.70 15.31
C ARG A 326 6.71 21.21 15.31
N LEU A 327 7.21 20.69 16.45
CA LEU A 327 7.33 19.27 16.76
C LEU A 327 6.49 18.95 17.98
N VAL A 328 5.61 17.98 17.87
CA VAL A 328 4.79 17.51 18.99
C VAL A 328 5.15 16.05 19.29
N HIS A 329 5.57 15.79 20.51
CA HIS A 329 5.73 14.43 21.03
C HIS A 329 4.40 13.93 21.55
N LEU A 330 3.87 12.86 20.96
CA LEU A 330 2.54 12.31 21.27
C LEU A 330 2.50 11.50 22.58
N GLY A 331 3.65 11.28 23.24
CA GLY A 331 3.74 10.58 24.52
C GLY A 331 3.25 9.12 24.46
N SER A 332 3.25 8.51 23.29
CA SER A 332 2.84 7.13 23.08
C SER A 332 4.03 6.18 22.96
N SER A 333 3.75 4.88 23.08
CA SER A 333 4.72 3.87 22.65
C SER A 333 4.86 3.87 21.11
N ARG A 334 5.79 3.05 20.62
CA ARG A 334 5.97 2.87 19.16
C ARG A 334 4.95 1.91 18.53
N LEU A 335 3.98 1.42 19.30
CA LEU A 335 2.93 0.54 18.81
C LEU A 335 1.88 1.33 18.04
N PRO A 336 1.40 0.83 16.90
CA PRO A 336 0.50 1.58 16.03
C PRO A 336 -0.86 1.87 16.68
N ASP A 337 -1.37 1.00 17.54
CA ASP A 337 -2.64 1.23 18.27
C ASP A 337 -2.52 2.36 19.30
N GLU A 338 -1.49 2.36 20.14
CA GLU A 338 -1.26 3.44 21.11
C GLU A 338 -0.98 4.77 20.41
N THR A 339 -0.21 4.74 19.32
CA THR A 339 0.02 5.93 18.49
C THR A 339 -1.29 6.45 17.89
N ALA A 340 -2.16 5.56 17.43
CA ALA A 340 -3.47 5.94 16.87
C ALA A 340 -4.35 6.65 17.90
N TRP A 341 -4.40 6.18 19.14
CA TRP A 341 -5.17 6.82 20.20
C TRP A 341 -4.63 8.20 20.57
N SER A 342 -3.30 8.33 20.70
CA SER A 342 -2.67 9.64 20.94
C SER A 342 -2.89 10.60 19.78
N LEU A 343 -2.76 10.12 18.54
CA LEU A 343 -3.04 10.90 17.34
C LEU A 343 -4.50 11.36 17.30
N ALA A 344 -5.45 10.48 17.60
CA ALA A 344 -6.86 10.81 17.62
C ALA A 344 -7.17 11.88 18.68
N GLY A 345 -6.61 11.75 19.90
CA GLY A 345 -6.73 12.74 20.96
C GLY A 345 -6.16 14.11 20.55
N TRP A 346 -4.96 14.12 19.99
CA TRP A 346 -4.34 15.35 19.47
C TRP A 346 -5.18 15.99 18.37
N CYS A 347 -5.68 15.20 17.44
CA CYS A 347 -6.55 15.69 16.36
C CYS A 347 -7.88 16.27 16.86
N GLN A 348 -8.43 15.78 17.96
CA GLN A 348 -9.65 16.33 18.56
C GLN A 348 -9.42 17.71 19.15
N GLU A 349 -8.25 17.95 19.74
CA GLU A 349 -7.88 19.25 20.32
C GLU A 349 -7.45 20.26 19.25
N GLU A 350 -6.48 19.90 18.42
CA GLU A 350 -5.86 20.81 17.44
C GLU A 350 -6.67 20.99 16.15
N ARG A 351 -7.53 20.04 15.81
CA ARG A 351 -8.36 20.05 14.59
C ARG A 351 -7.58 20.38 13.32
N PRO A 352 -6.51 19.64 13.02
CA PRO A 352 -5.71 19.90 11.82
C PRO A 352 -6.55 19.80 10.56
N LEU A 353 -6.15 20.52 9.50
CA LEU A 353 -6.73 20.36 8.16
C LEU A 353 -6.52 18.94 7.66
N ALA A 354 -5.29 18.45 7.81
CA ALA A 354 -4.93 17.11 7.41
C ALA A 354 -3.77 16.55 8.23
N VAL A 355 -3.69 15.21 8.29
CA VAL A 355 -2.53 14.48 8.80
C VAL A 355 -2.00 13.58 7.68
N LEU A 356 -0.78 13.80 7.24
CA LEU A 356 -0.06 12.91 6.36
C LEU A 356 0.63 11.83 7.18
N VAL A 357 0.49 10.58 6.77
CA VAL A 357 1.04 9.41 7.46
C VAL A 357 1.80 8.56 6.43
N PRO A 358 2.97 7.99 6.73
CA PRO A 358 3.65 7.13 5.78
C PRO A 358 2.80 5.89 5.46
N ALA A 359 2.70 5.53 4.18
CA ALA A 359 1.97 4.35 3.70
C ALA A 359 2.76 3.05 3.96
N THR A 360 3.29 2.91 5.16
CA THR A 360 3.96 1.70 5.67
C THR A 360 2.96 0.80 6.40
N SER A 361 3.35 -0.42 6.72
CA SER A 361 2.52 -1.33 7.53
C SER A 361 2.15 -0.71 8.87
N TRP A 362 3.10 -0.02 9.52
CA TRP A 362 2.88 0.69 10.78
C TRP A 362 1.97 1.91 10.62
N GLY A 363 2.28 2.80 9.67
CA GLY A 363 1.51 4.03 9.45
C GLY A 363 0.09 3.76 8.96
N ARG A 364 -0.10 2.74 8.13
CA ARG A 364 -1.43 2.31 7.67
C ARG A 364 -2.31 1.86 8.83
N GLU A 365 -1.78 1.07 9.77
CA GLU A 365 -2.54 0.64 10.95
C GLU A 365 -2.87 1.83 11.84
N ALA A 366 -1.89 2.67 12.16
CA ALA A 366 -2.09 3.86 13.00
C ALA A 366 -3.14 4.82 12.40
N ALA A 367 -3.02 5.15 11.10
CA ALA A 367 -3.98 6.02 10.42
C ALA A 367 -5.39 5.42 10.34
N SER A 368 -5.49 4.11 10.10
CA SER A 368 -6.79 3.42 9.98
C SER A 368 -7.54 3.39 11.30
N ARG A 369 -6.86 3.11 12.42
CA ARG A 369 -7.43 3.14 13.77
C ARG A 369 -7.82 4.57 14.15
N ALA A 370 -6.93 5.54 13.96
CA ALA A 370 -7.24 6.96 14.23
C ALA A 370 -8.44 7.45 13.42
N ALA A 371 -8.55 7.06 12.14
CA ALA A 371 -9.71 7.39 11.31
C ALA A 371 -11.01 6.81 11.87
N ALA A 372 -10.99 5.57 12.35
CA ALA A 372 -12.15 4.94 12.97
C ALA A 372 -12.56 5.63 14.28
N ALA A 373 -11.59 5.92 15.17
CA ALA A 373 -11.81 6.61 16.44
C ALA A 373 -12.37 8.04 16.25
N LEU A 374 -11.91 8.75 15.22
CA LEU A 374 -12.35 10.11 14.88
C LEU A 374 -13.63 10.17 14.03
N GLY A 375 -14.05 9.06 13.43
CA GLY A 375 -15.03 9.09 12.34
C GLY A 375 -14.56 9.88 11.11
N ALA A 376 -13.26 9.98 10.91
CA ALA A 376 -12.62 10.83 9.89
C ALA A 376 -12.40 10.09 8.57
N GLY A 377 -12.30 10.86 7.47
CA GLY A 377 -11.97 10.32 6.15
C GLY A 377 -10.51 9.88 6.06
N LEU A 378 -10.28 8.68 5.54
CA LEU A 378 -8.95 8.14 5.28
C LEU A 378 -8.74 7.94 3.78
N VAL A 379 -7.83 8.69 3.20
CA VAL A 379 -7.28 8.42 1.87
C VAL A 379 -6.08 7.50 2.04
N ALA A 380 -6.24 6.23 1.64
CA ALA A 380 -5.19 5.24 1.81
C ALA A 380 -4.35 5.08 0.54
N GLU A 381 -3.03 4.88 0.69
CA GLU A 381 -2.07 4.57 -0.38
C GLU A 381 -2.00 5.66 -1.47
N ALA A 382 -1.97 6.93 -1.07
CA ALA A 382 -1.78 8.02 -2.01
C ALA A 382 -0.34 8.02 -2.56
N SER A 383 -0.19 8.09 -3.87
CA SER A 383 1.09 8.32 -4.54
C SER A 383 1.43 9.80 -4.65
N GLY A 384 0.44 10.68 -4.47
CA GLY A 384 0.57 12.13 -4.46
C GLY A 384 -0.55 12.79 -3.69
N VAL A 385 -0.34 14.04 -3.28
CA VAL A 385 -1.35 14.88 -2.64
C VAL A 385 -1.30 16.26 -3.27
N GLU A 386 -2.46 16.79 -3.59
CA GLU A 386 -2.64 18.10 -4.23
C GLU A 386 -3.60 18.96 -3.40
N VAL A 387 -3.51 20.27 -3.56
CA VAL A 387 -4.50 21.21 -2.98
C VAL A 387 -5.59 21.42 -4.03
N ASP A 388 -6.82 21.13 -3.67
CA ASP A 388 -7.97 21.48 -4.50
C ASP A 388 -8.17 23.00 -4.51
N PRO A 389 -8.08 23.67 -5.66
CA PRO A 389 -8.13 25.13 -5.72
C PRO A 389 -9.50 25.71 -5.38
N GLU A 390 -10.57 24.93 -5.46
CA GLU A 390 -11.93 25.40 -5.17
C GLU A 390 -12.23 25.35 -3.66
N SER A 391 -11.85 24.25 -3.01
CA SER A 391 -12.16 24.05 -1.57
C SER A 391 -11.01 24.41 -0.64
N GLY A 392 -9.78 24.53 -1.15
CA GLY A 392 -8.56 24.69 -0.34
C GLY A 392 -8.19 23.45 0.48
N ARG A 393 -8.88 22.32 0.28
CA ARG A 393 -8.63 21.04 0.95
C ARG A 393 -7.62 20.19 0.20
N LEU A 394 -7.09 19.20 0.89
CA LEU A 394 -6.17 18.24 0.25
C LEU A 394 -6.94 17.14 -0.46
N VAL A 395 -6.45 16.75 -1.62
CA VAL A 395 -6.95 15.62 -2.41
C VAL A 395 -5.80 14.64 -2.57
N GLY A 396 -6.02 13.41 -2.15
CA GLY A 396 -5.05 12.34 -2.37
C GLY A 396 -5.22 11.75 -3.76
N VAL A 397 -4.13 11.59 -4.48
CA VAL A 397 -4.07 10.96 -5.80
C VAL A 397 -3.50 9.56 -5.63
N LYS A 398 -4.25 8.57 -6.02
CA LYS A 398 -3.80 7.18 -5.90
C LYS A 398 -3.98 6.40 -7.20
N PRO A 399 -3.09 5.43 -7.46
CA PRO A 399 -3.31 4.46 -8.53
C PRO A 399 -4.61 3.68 -8.30
N ALA A 400 -5.37 3.50 -9.35
CA ALA A 400 -6.59 2.71 -9.38
C ALA A 400 -6.57 1.76 -10.58
N LEU A 401 -7.42 0.72 -10.55
CA LEU A 401 -7.52 -0.28 -11.62
C LEU A 401 -6.14 -0.83 -12.01
N ALA A 402 -5.41 -1.33 -11.01
CA ALA A 402 -4.05 -1.85 -11.17
C ALA A 402 -3.07 -0.82 -11.75
N GLY A 403 -3.24 0.47 -11.45
CA GLY A 403 -2.33 1.55 -11.86
C GLY A 403 -2.55 2.10 -13.26
N SER A 404 -3.56 1.62 -14.00
CA SER A 404 -3.91 2.19 -15.33
C SER A 404 -4.57 3.56 -15.25
N GLU A 405 -5.15 3.88 -14.11
CA GLU A 405 -5.83 5.13 -13.83
C GLU A 405 -5.30 5.75 -12.52
N LEU A 406 -5.41 7.06 -12.41
CA LEU A 406 -5.24 7.80 -11.16
C LEU A 406 -6.60 8.28 -10.68
N ALA A 407 -6.98 7.89 -9.48
CA ALA A 407 -8.20 8.37 -8.84
C ALA A 407 -7.86 9.47 -7.82
N GLU A 408 -8.55 10.58 -7.91
CA GLU A 408 -8.56 11.62 -6.90
C GLU A 408 -9.54 11.23 -5.80
N ILE A 409 -9.07 11.20 -4.55
CA ILE A 409 -9.91 10.89 -3.40
C ILE A 409 -9.97 12.13 -2.50
N ALA A 410 -11.16 12.64 -2.30
CA ALA A 410 -11.43 13.81 -1.46
C ALA A 410 -12.07 13.42 -0.13
N VAL A 411 -11.79 14.22 0.90
CA VAL A 411 -12.53 14.22 2.18
C VAL A 411 -13.25 15.57 2.27
N PRO A 412 -14.54 15.64 1.96
CA PRO A 412 -15.26 16.91 1.81
C PRO A 412 -15.35 17.76 3.08
N SER A 413 -15.31 17.12 4.26
CA SER A 413 -15.43 17.81 5.55
C SER A 413 -14.64 17.12 6.64
N GLY A 414 -14.41 17.80 7.75
CA GLY A 414 -13.69 17.25 8.91
C GLY A 414 -12.18 17.12 8.68
N ILE A 415 -11.54 16.34 9.54
CA ILE A 415 -10.11 16.05 9.50
C ILE A 415 -9.82 15.05 8.36
N GLN A 416 -8.76 15.30 7.61
CA GLN A 416 -8.31 14.43 6.53
C GLN A 416 -7.11 13.60 7.00
N LEU A 417 -7.22 12.28 7.02
CA LEU A 417 -6.09 11.39 7.19
C LEU A 417 -5.69 10.86 5.81
N ILE A 418 -4.41 10.96 5.48
CA ILE A 418 -3.90 10.57 4.16
C ILE A 418 -2.64 9.74 4.38
N THR A 419 -2.69 8.43 4.06
CA THR A 419 -1.45 7.67 3.98
C THR A 419 -0.80 7.89 2.63
N VAL A 420 0.47 8.26 2.64
CA VAL A 420 1.24 8.66 1.46
C VAL A 420 2.46 7.78 1.34
N SER A 421 2.71 7.26 0.13
CA SER A 421 3.95 6.53 -0.17
C SER A 421 5.14 7.49 -0.10
N PRO A 422 6.06 7.33 0.86
CA PRO A 422 7.23 8.20 0.96
C PRO A 422 8.09 8.12 -0.32
N GLU A 423 8.20 6.92 -0.88
CA GLU A 423 9.01 6.64 -2.07
C GLU A 423 8.51 7.36 -3.33
N SER A 424 7.24 7.78 -3.34
CA SER A 424 6.67 8.55 -4.45
C SER A 424 6.88 10.06 -4.31
N GLN A 425 7.48 10.51 -3.20
CA GLN A 425 7.64 11.94 -2.93
C GLN A 425 9.04 12.43 -3.28
N GLU A 426 9.09 13.62 -3.83
CA GLU A 426 10.36 14.30 -4.11
C GLU A 426 11.04 14.75 -2.81
N LEU A 427 12.34 14.46 -2.68
CA LEU A 427 13.16 15.02 -1.62
C LEU A 427 13.50 16.48 -1.94
N LEU A 428 12.97 17.40 -1.14
CA LEU A 428 13.33 18.81 -1.23
C LEU A 428 14.71 19.08 -0.59
N ASP A 429 15.43 20.10 -1.11
CA ASP A 429 16.64 20.56 -0.46
C ASP A 429 16.29 21.22 0.88
N PRO A 430 17.04 20.93 1.96
CA PRO A 430 16.76 21.49 3.27
C PRO A 430 16.75 23.03 3.26
N ARG A 431 15.81 23.65 4.00
CA ARG A 431 15.88 25.09 4.27
C ARG A 431 16.98 25.38 5.28
N ALA A 432 17.40 26.64 5.33
CA ALA A 432 18.44 27.09 6.28
C ALA A 432 18.06 26.72 7.73
N GLU A 433 19.08 26.61 8.60
CA GLU A 433 18.89 26.32 10.02
C GLU A 433 17.97 27.37 10.70
N GLY A 434 17.16 26.91 11.63
CA GLY A 434 16.23 27.72 12.40
C GLY A 434 15.80 26.98 13.66
N THR A 435 14.93 27.60 14.45
CA THR A 435 14.41 27.04 15.70
C THR A 435 13.08 26.36 15.47
N LEU A 436 12.89 25.24 16.15
CA LEU A 436 11.68 24.45 16.15
C LEU A 436 11.01 24.58 17.53
N GLU A 437 9.73 24.91 17.56
CA GLU A 437 8.93 24.80 18.77
C GLU A 437 8.65 23.34 19.08
N VAL A 438 8.93 22.92 20.32
CA VAL A 438 8.76 21.52 20.74
C VAL A 438 7.73 21.47 21.86
N GLU A 439 6.71 20.66 21.67
CA GLU A 439 5.63 20.43 22.63
C GLU A 439 5.53 18.94 22.99
N VAL A 440 4.97 18.65 24.15
CA VAL A 440 4.63 17.29 24.57
C VAL A 440 3.13 17.22 24.76
N PHE A 441 2.51 16.32 24.01
CA PHE A 441 1.10 15.97 24.14
C PHE A 441 1.02 14.58 24.76
N ALA A 442 0.55 14.48 25.98
CA ALA A 442 0.47 13.23 26.74
C ALA A 442 -0.96 12.95 27.18
N PRO A 443 -1.83 12.48 26.27
CA PRO A 443 -3.19 12.10 26.64
C PRO A 443 -3.20 10.84 27.51
N ALA A 444 -4.28 10.66 28.28
CA ALA A 444 -4.55 9.38 28.90
C ALA A 444 -4.93 8.37 27.82
N ILE A 445 -4.02 7.48 27.46
CA ILE A 445 -4.24 6.45 26.46
C ILE A 445 -4.38 5.06 27.08
N GLY A 446 -5.11 4.19 26.39
CA GLY A 446 -5.16 2.77 26.72
C GLY A 446 -3.79 2.10 26.55
N ARG A 447 -3.64 0.93 27.12
CA ARG A 447 -2.47 0.08 26.85
C ARG A 447 -2.80 -0.92 25.76
N SER A 448 -1.86 -1.14 24.86
CA SER A 448 -1.97 -2.16 23.82
C SER A 448 -2.16 -3.56 24.45
N ARG A 449 -3.04 -4.33 23.84
CA ARG A 449 -3.24 -5.75 24.14
C ARG A 449 -2.38 -6.66 23.25
N VAL A 450 -1.58 -6.05 22.38
CA VAL A 450 -0.62 -6.74 21.52
C VAL A 450 0.74 -6.75 22.21
N ALA A 451 1.28 -7.93 22.45
CA ALA A 451 2.63 -8.08 22.97
C ALA A 451 3.60 -8.33 21.81
N VAL A 452 4.60 -7.48 21.67
CA VAL A 452 5.70 -7.64 20.72
C VAL A 452 6.85 -8.39 21.39
N HIS A 453 7.37 -9.44 20.74
CA HIS A 453 8.39 -10.32 21.30
C HIS A 453 9.73 -10.19 20.62
N ALA A 454 9.74 -10.01 19.28
CA ALA A 454 10.94 -9.87 18.49
C ALA A 454 10.62 -9.16 17.18
N SER A 455 11.62 -8.53 16.59
CA SER A 455 11.56 -7.97 15.25
C SER A 455 12.91 -8.13 14.54
N GLY A 456 12.89 -8.15 13.23
CA GLY A 456 14.10 -8.23 12.42
C GLY A 456 13.93 -7.55 11.08
N VAL A 457 15.02 -7.04 10.54
CA VAL A 457 15.10 -6.45 9.21
C VAL A 457 15.65 -7.51 8.25
N ASN A 458 15.00 -7.74 7.12
CA ASN A 458 15.40 -8.74 6.12
C ASN A 458 16.29 -8.16 5.03
N ASP A 459 16.26 -6.85 4.83
CA ASP A 459 17.02 -6.13 3.81
C ASP A 459 17.27 -4.69 4.29
N HIS A 460 18.20 -3.98 3.62
CA HIS A 460 18.43 -2.57 3.96
C HIS A 460 17.15 -1.75 3.69
N PRO A 461 16.60 -1.09 4.73
CA PRO A 461 15.45 -0.22 4.55
C PRO A 461 15.74 0.83 3.48
N GLY A 462 14.89 0.93 2.46
CA GLY A 462 15.02 1.95 1.43
C GLY A 462 16.07 1.67 0.34
N ALA A 463 16.77 0.54 0.33
CA ALA A 463 17.78 0.24 -0.71
C ALA A 463 17.21 0.40 -2.13
N LEU A 464 16.05 -0.22 -2.41
CA LEU A 464 15.39 -0.08 -3.72
C LEU A 464 14.80 1.30 -3.97
N THR A 465 14.25 1.92 -2.94
CA THR A 465 13.52 3.20 -3.06
C THR A 465 14.47 4.38 -3.25
N ASN A 466 15.67 4.29 -2.68
CA ASN A 466 16.69 5.31 -2.80
C ASN A 466 17.65 5.07 -3.97
N ALA A 467 17.53 3.94 -4.66
CA ALA A 467 18.42 3.61 -5.77
C ALA A 467 18.11 4.48 -6.99
N ARG A 468 19.14 5.17 -7.49
CA ARG A 468 19.04 5.93 -8.74
C ARG A 468 18.90 5.03 -9.96
N MET A 469 19.50 3.83 -9.89
CA MET A 469 19.44 2.83 -10.94
C MET A 469 19.01 1.48 -10.37
N VAL A 470 18.00 0.88 -11.00
CA VAL A 470 17.47 -0.44 -10.62
C VAL A 470 17.45 -1.36 -11.82
N ILE A 471 17.95 -2.59 -11.63
CA ILE A 471 17.80 -3.67 -12.60
C ILE A 471 16.70 -4.62 -12.12
N GLY A 472 15.62 -4.69 -12.90
CA GLY A 472 14.50 -5.61 -12.64
C GLY A 472 14.71 -6.93 -13.36
N VAL A 473 14.85 -8.02 -12.59
CA VAL A 473 15.05 -9.36 -13.16
C VAL A 473 13.76 -10.18 -13.21
N GLY A 474 13.59 -10.85 -14.36
CA GLY A 474 12.53 -11.83 -14.57
C GLY A 474 13.02 -13.27 -14.45
N GLN A 475 12.16 -14.23 -14.80
CA GLN A 475 12.53 -15.65 -14.84
C GLN A 475 13.54 -16.02 -15.95
N GLY A 476 13.75 -15.13 -16.91
CA GLY A 476 14.74 -15.30 -17.97
C GLY A 476 16.18 -15.05 -17.52
N VAL A 477 16.41 -14.73 -16.24
CA VAL A 477 17.74 -14.56 -15.66
C VAL A 477 17.94 -15.63 -14.58
N ASP A 478 18.99 -16.43 -14.73
CA ASP A 478 19.36 -17.42 -13.73
C ASP A 478 19.83 -16.75 -12.44
N PRO A 479 19.36 -17.18 -11.24
CA PRO A 479 19.78 -16.57 -9.99
C PRO A 479 21.27 -16.64 -9.72
N GLY A 480 22.00 -17.60 -10.30
CA GLY A 480 23.45 -17.68 -10.24
C GLY A 480 24.18 -16.48 -10.87
N ALA A 481 23.52 -15.78 -11.80
CA ALA A 481 24.08 -14.62 -12.49
C ALA A 481 23.85 -13.28 -11.75
N TYR A 482 23.07 -13.24 -10.68
CA TYR A 482 22.73 -11.96 -10.01
C TYR A 482 23.95 -11.21 -9.47
N ALA A 483 24.92 -11.94 -8.90
CA ALA A 483 26.15 -11.34 -8.41
C ALA A 483 27.01 -10.76 -9.55
N GLU A 484 27.06 -11.44 -10.69
CA GLU A 484 27.74 -10.97 -11.90
C GLU A 484 27.08 -9.69 -12.44
N ILE A 485 25.76 -9.68 -12.53
CA ILE A 485 24.99 -8.50 -12.98
C ILE A 485 25.29 -7.30 -12.07
N ILE A 486 25.27 -7.47 -10.74
CA ILE A 486 25.62 -6.40 -9.81
C ILE A 486 27.06 -5.92 -10.03
N ALA A 487 27.99 -6.85 -10.22
CA ALA A 487 29.40 -6.53 -10.41
C ALA A 487 29.68 -5.74 -11.71
N LEU A 488 28.93 -6.01 -12.79
CA LEU A 488 29.02 -5.27 -14.04
C LEU A 488 28.72 -3.76 -13.88
N PHE A 489 27.86 -3.40 -12.92
CA PHE A 489 27.41 -2.03 -12.65
C PHE A 489 27.95 -1.48 -11.32
N GLY A 490 29.01 -2.10 -10.74
CA GLY A 490 29.46 -1.85 -9.37
C GLY A 490 29.66 -0.39 -9.01
N ASP A 491 30.28 0.42 -9.87
CA ASP A 491 30.55 1.83 -9.63
C ASP A 491 29.31 2.74 -9.77
N LEU A 492 28.20 2.21 -10.31
CA LEU A 492 26.95 2.95 -10.55
C LEU A 492 25.94 2.81 -9.41
N GLY A 493 26.24 2.02 -8.38
CA GLY A 493 25.36 1.84 -7.22
C GLY A 493 24.00 1.24 -7.58
N VAL A 494 23.99 0.18 -8.40
CA VAL A 494 22.78 -0.47 -8.87
C VAL A 494 22.17 -1.37 -7.80
N GLU A 495 20.83 -1.39 -7.73
CA GLU A 495 20.06 -2.32 -6.91
C GLU A 495 19.29 -3.31 -7.79
N LEU A 496 19.16 -4.57 -7.32
CA LEU A 496 18.33 -5.56 -8.00
C LEU A 496 16.91 -5.54 -7.47
N ALA A 497 15.95 -5.53 -8.40
CA ALA A 497 14.54 -5.76 -8.16
C ALA A 497 14.06 -7.00 -8.91
N ALA A 498 12.89 -7.50 -8.56
CA ALA A 498 12.40 -8.76 -9.11
C ALA A 498 10.91 -8.75 -9.43
N THR A 499 10.55 -9.58 -10.41
CA THR A 499 9.14 -9.93 -10.61
C THR A 499 8.65 -10.86 -9.48
N ARG A 500 7.33 -10.89 -9.24
CA ARG A 500 6.70 -11.79 -8.27
C ARG A 500 7.13 -13.25 -8.43
N LYS A 501 7.23 -13.76 -9.65
CA LYS A 501 7.63 -15.17 -9.90
C LYS A 501 9.04 -15.48 -9.43
N VAL A 502 9.95 -14.51 -9.44
CA VAL A 502 11.31 -14.65 -8.92
C VAL A 502 11.29 -14.71 -7.39
N THR A 503 10.54 -13.82 -6.75
CA THR A 503 10.43 -13.80 -5.28
C THR A 503 9.61 -14.95 -4.72
N ASP A 504 8.60 -15.45 -5.44
CA ASP A 504 7.84 -16.64 -5.05
C ASP A 504 8.72 -17.91 -5.07
N ARG A 505 9.74 -17.94 -5.93
CA ARG A 505 10.78 -18.99 -5.95
C ARG A 505 11.88 -18.78 -4.92
N GLN A 506 11.82 -17.70 -4.16
CA GLN A 506 12.84 -17.31 -3.17
C GLN A 506 14.25 -17.06 -3.78
N TRP A 507 14.32 -16.75 -5.08
CA TRP A 507 15.57 -16.37 -5.75
C TRP A 507 16.04 -14.99 -5.30
N LEU A 508 15.10 -14.08 -4.98
CA LEU A 508 15.36 -12.81 -4.29
C LEU A 508 14.33 -12.62 -3.15
N PRO A 509 14.69 -11.85 -2.10
CA PRO A 509 13.78 -11.55 -1.00
C PRO A 509 12.51 -10.82 -1.48
N ARG A 510 11.42 -10.95 -0.72
CA ARG A 510 10.15 -10.24 -0.99
C ARG A 510 10.33 -8.71 -1.02
N ALA A 511 11.19 -8.16 -0.20
CA ALA A 511 11.52 -6.73 -0.17
C ALA A 511 12.01 -6.20 -1.53
N ARG A 512 12.50 -7.10 -2.42
CA ARG A 512 12.95 -6.80 -3.78
C ARG A 512 11.85 -6.92 -4.84
N GLN A 513 10.63 -7.29 -4.46
CA GLN A 513 9.53 -7.44 -5.41
C GLN A 513 8.96 -6.10 -5.83
N ILE A 514 8.77 -5.93 -7.15
CA ILE A 514 8.15 -4.78 -7.80
C ILE A 514 6.78 -5.16 -8.37
N GLY A 515 5.85 -4.22 -8.36
CA GLY A 515 4.53 -4.34 -8.98
C GLY A 515 3.38 -4.24 -7.98
N ILE A 516 2.16 -4.55 -8.40
CA ILE A 516 0.92 -4.39 -7.63
C ILE A 516 1.01 -5.00 -6.22
N THR A 517 1.61 -6.17 -6.09
CA THR A 517 1.79 -6.86 -4.80
C THR A 517 3.19 -6.67 -4.21
N GLY A 518 4.00 -5.79 -4.78
CA GLY A 518 5.35 -5.45 -4.37
C GLY A 518 5.51 -3.97 -4.10
N ARG A 519 6.71 -3.45 -4.31
CA ARG A 519 7.02 -2.03 -4.17
C ARG A 519 6.70 -1.26 -5.44
N HIS A 520 6.41 0.02 -5.27
CA HIS A 520 6.40 1.01 -6.32
C HIS A 520 7.66 1.86 -6.15
N ILE A 521 8.44 2.01 -7.22
CA ILE A 521 9.71 2.76 -7.19
C ILE A 521 9.79 3.72 -8.36
N ALA A 522 10.58 4.78 -8.21
CA ALA A 522 10.78 5.83 -9.19
C ALA A 522 12.28 6.10 -9.45
N PRO A 523 13.08 5.10 -9.88
CA PRO A 523 14.49 5.31 -10.16
C PRO A 523 14.68 6.22 -11.37
N GLU A 524 15.83 6.89 -11.47
CA GLU A 524 16.21 7.63 -12.67
C GLU A 524 16.29 6.70 -13.89
N LEU A 525 16.82 5.49 -13.68
CA LEU A 525 16.94 4.45 -14.70
C LEU A 525 16.45 3.09 -14.18
N TYR A 526 15.52 2.49 -14.86
CA TYR A 526 15.10 1.11 -14.67
C TYR A 526 15.49 0.26 -15.88
N VAL A 527 16.24 -0.81 -15.67
CA VAL A 527 16.59 -1.77 -16.73
C VAL A 527 15.83 -3.07 -16.52
N ALA A 528 14.88 -3.35 -17.39
CA ALA A 528 14.05 -4.55 -17.37
C ALA A 528 14.76 -5.70 -18.09
N VAL A 529 15.14 -6.76 -17.37
CA VAL A 529 15.99 -7.85 -17.89
C VAL A 529 15.29 -9.19 -17.77
N GLY A 530 15.08 -9.88 -18.91
CA GLY A 530 14.52 -11.23 -18.93
C GLY A 530 13.14 -11.36 -18.31
N LEU A 531 12.37 -10.27 -18.31
CA LEU A 531 10.99 -10.24 -17.83
C LEU A 531 10.00 -9.97 -18.97
N SER A 532 8.81 -10.52 -18.86
CA SER A 532 7.78 -10.39 -19.91
C SER A 532 7.13 -9.01 -20.00
N GLY A 533 7.32 -8.14 -19.00
CA GLY A 533 6.67 -6.82 -18.98
C GLY A 533 5.16 -6.87 -18.71
N LYS A 534 4.66 -7.91 -18.03
CA LYS A 534 3.26 -7.94 -17.64
C LYS A 534 2.92 -6.72 -16.80
N PHE A 535 1.73 -6.19 -17.03
CA PHE A 535 1.20 -5.00 -16.38
C PHE A 535 1.42 -4.99 -14.87
N ASN A 536 1.14 -6.11 -14.19
CA ASN A 536 1.27 -6.26 -12.74
C ASN A 536 2.68 -5.96 -12.18
N HIS A 537 3.71 -6.07 -13.00
CA HIS A 537 5.08 -5.69 -12.63
C HIS A 537 5.40 -4.25 -13.04
N MET A 538 5.08 -3.90 -14.29
CA MET A 538 5.49 -2.62 -14.87
C MET A 538 4.82 -1.41 -14.21
N VAL A 539 3.63 -1.59 -13.61
CA VAL A 539 2.98 -0.53 -12.83
C VAL A 539 3.83 -0.05 -11.65
N GLY A 540 4.59 -0.96 -11.03
CA GLY A 540 5.49 -0.63 -9.92
C GLY A 540 6.71 0.22 -10.32
N VAL A 541 6.97 0.39 -11.62
CA VAL A 541 8.04 1.23 -12.19
C VAL A 541 7.50 2.27 -13.17
N SER A 542 6.21 2.52 -13.16
CA SER A 542 5.58 3.50 -14.05
C SER A 542 6.16 4.91 -13.89
N ALA A 543 6.60 5.27 -12.68
CA ALA A 543 7.23 6.54 -12.34
C ALA A 543 8.75 6.60 -12.62
N ALA A 544 9.37 5.53 -13.13
CA ALA A 544 10.79 5.54 -13.48
C ALA A 544 11.09 6.59 -14.58
N GLY A 545 12.18 7.35 -14.42
CA GLY A 545 12.59 8.38 -15.36
C GLY A 545 12.85 7.84 -16.78
N THR A 546 13.60 6.75 -16.86
CA THR A 546 13.85 6.01 -18.11
C THR A 546 13.69 4.52 -17.88
N VAL A 547 13.05 3.83 -18.82
CA VAL A 547 12.94 2.37 -18.82
C VAL A 547 13.64 1.80 -20.06
N ILE A 548 14.68 1.02 -19.83
CA ILE A 548 15.35 0.22 -20.88
C ILE A 548 14.91 -1.22 -20.73
N ALA A 549 14.50 -1.87 -21.83
CA ALA A 549 14.10 -3.28 -21.82
C ALA A 549 15.11 -4.13 -22.60
N VAL A 550 15.50 -5.28 -22.02
CA VAL A 550 16.36 -6.27 -22.64
C VAL A 550 15.66 -7.62 -22.60
N ASN A 551 15.28 -8.13 -23.77
CA ASN A 551 14.58 -9.41 -23.89
C ASN A 551 14.85 -10.03 -25.24
N PRO A 552 15.16 -11.35 -25.35
CA PRO A 552 15.35 -11.99 -26.64
C PRO A 552 14.03 -12.19 -27.43
N ASP A 553 12.88 -12.17 -26.75
CA ASP A 553 11.56 -12.27 -27.38
C ASP A 553 11.06 -10.90 -27.82
N ARG A 554 11.06 -10.65 -29.13
CA ARG A 554 10.61 -9.37 -29.72
C ARG A 554 9.14 -9.07 -29.42
N GLU A 555 8.32 -10.08 -29.22
CA GLU A 555 6.88 -9.93 -28.94
C GLU A 555 6.58 -9.75 -27.44
N ALA A 556 7.61 -9.68 -26.61
CA ALA A 556 7.42 -9.48 -25.17
C ALA A 556 6.76 -8.11 -24.89
N PRO A 557 5.66 -8.07 -24.13
CA PRO A 557 4.94 -6.82 -23.82
C PRO A 557 5.78 -5.74 -23.12
N VAL A 558 6.96 -6.06 -22.62
CA VAL A 558 7.89 -5.10 -22.01
C VAL A 558 8.30 -4.00 -22.98
N PHE A 559 8.35 -4.31 -24.28
CA PHE A 559 8.74 -3.35 -25.31
C PHE A 559 7.66 -2.27 -25.54
N ASP A 560 6.40 -2.54 -25.25
CA ASP A 560 5.34 -1.53 -25.29
C ASP A 560 5.39 -0.55 -24.10
N LEU A 561 6.14 -0.92 -23.05
CA LEU A 561 6.20 -0.22 -21.77
C LEU A 561 7.60 0.32 -21.44
N CYS A 562 8.51 0.35 -22.43
CA CYS A 562 9.86 0.89 -22.28
C CYS A 562 10.09 2.15 -23.14
N ASP A 563 11.14 2.88 -22.81
CA ASP A 563 11.61 4.00 -23.63
C ASP A 563 12.55 3.51 -24.74
N PHE A 564 13.42 2.53 -24.40
CA PHE A 564 14.31 1.90 -25.36
C PHE A 564 14.37 0.39 -25.13
N GLY A 565 14.10 -0.39 -26.17
CA GLY A 565 14.15 -1.84 -26.17
C GLY A 565 15.33 -2.38 -26.98
N ILE A 566 16.03 -3.38 -26.44
CA ILE A 566 17.11 -4.13 -27.11
C ILE A 566 16.68 -5.60 -27.19
N VAL A 567 16.50 -6.09 -28.41
CA VAL A 567 16.05 -7.48 -28.66
C VAL A 567 17.29 -8.36 -28.79
N ALA A 568 17.77 -8.88 -27.67
CA ALA A 568 18.92 -9.77 -27.59
C ALA A 568 19.00 -10.47 -26.21
N PRO A 569 19.84 -11.54 -26.06
CA PRO A 569 20.19 -12.10 -24.77
C PRO A 569 20.84 -11.04 -23.86
N TRP A 570 20.49 -11.05 -22.58
CA TRP A 570 21.02 -10.06 -21.63
C TRP A 570 22.52 -10.18 -21.43
N GLU A 571 23.08 -11.37 -21.58
CA GLU A 571 24.51 -11.67 -21.46
C GLU A 571 25.36 -10.89 -22.48
N GLU A 572 24.79 -10.63 -23.65
CA GLU A 572 25.44 -9.84 -24.72
C GLU A 572 25.26 -8.32 -24.50
N VAL A 573 24.12 -7.90 -23.91
CA VAL A 573 23.73 -6.49 -23.83
C VAL A 573 24.25 -5.83 -22.56
N LEU A 574 24.13 -6.46 -21.38
CA LEU A 574 24.43 -5.80 -20.10
C LEU A 574 25.90 -5.38 -19.97
N PRO A 575 26.92 -6.13 -20.44
CA PRO A 575 28.30 -5.66 -20.40
C PRO A 575 28.53 -4.41 -21.25
N LEU A 576 27.87 -4.31 -22.41
CA LEU A 576 27.95 -3.15 -23.29
C LEU A 576 27.25 -1.94 -22.65
N LEU A 577 26.05 -2.15 -22.10
CA LEU A 577 25.28 -1.11 -21.45
C LEU A 577 25.98 -0.56 -20.20
N ALA A 578 26.54 -1.45 -19.37
CA ALA A 578 27.31 -1.05 -18.18
C ALA A 578 28.52 -0.17 -18.55
N ARG A 579 29.30 -0.58 -19.57
CA ARG A 579 30.40 0.20 -20.07
C ARG A 579 29.97 1.58 -20.53
N GLU A 580 28.91 1.66 -21.33
CA GLU A 580 28.41 2.93 -21.86
C GLU A 580 27.86 3.84 -20.75
N LEU A 581 27.17 3.32 -19.74
CA LEU A 581 26.67 4.09 -18.60
C LEU A 581 27.77 4.57 -17.66
N GLY A 582 28.84 3.79 -17.48
CA GLY A 582 30.00 4.15 -16.65
C GLY A 582 30.99 5.12 -17.35
N SER A 583 30.87 5.32 -18.67
CA SER A 583 31.74 6.26 -19.39
C SER A 583 31.26 7.70 -19.17
N PRO A 584 32.16 8.66 -18.88
CA PRO A 584 31.81 10.09 -18.88
C PRO A 584 31.29 10.48 -20.27
N GLY A 585 30.16 11.19 -20.33
CA GLY A 585 29.55 11.62 -21.57
C GLY A 585 30.50 12.52 -22.38
N GLU A 586 30.50 12.41 -23.71
CA GLU A 586 31.37 13.16 -24.63
C GLU A 586 31.24 14.70 -24.52
N GLU A 587 30.22 15.23 -23.79
CA GLU A 587 30.02 16.68 -23.61
C GLU A 587 30.81 17.33 -22.46
N ALA A 588 31.56 16.55 -21.66
CA ALA A 588 32.40 17.11 -20.60
C ALA A 588 33.80 17.54 -21.10
N ALA A 589 34.06 17.48 -22.42
CA ALA A 589 35.35 17.75 -23.06
C ALA A 589 35.32 18.92 -24.05
N SER A 590 34.36 19.88 -23.91
CA SER A 590 34.37 21.11 -24.71
C SER A 590 34.28 22.36 -23.86
#